data_12b90f1ca4e578c2ba735dc6431c966f
#
_entry.id   12b90f1ca4e578c2ba735dc6431c966f
#
_cell.length_a   1.000
_cell.length_b   1.000
_cell.length_c   1.000
_cell.angle_alpha   90.00
_cell.angle_beta   90.00
_cell.angle_gamma   90.00
#
_symmetry.space_group_name_H-M   'P 1'
#
loop_
_entity.id
_entity.type
_entity.pdbx_description
1 polymer ?
#
loop_
_entity_poly.entity_id
_entity_poly.type
_entity_poly.pdbx_seq_one_letter_code
_entity_poly.pdbx_strand_id
1 'polypeptide(L)'
;MRHLMSPLDFSVEELDKLLDLAQDIEAHPAKYAHACAGKKLATLFYEPSTRTRLSHEAAMLNLGGSIMGFSSADSSSAAKGESVSDTIRTISCYADICAMRHPKEGAPMVACQHSSIPVINAGDGGHQHPTQTLTDLLTIRNVKGRLKNMTIGLCGDLKFGRTVHSLINALVRYEGIRFILISPEELRLPDYIRHEVLDRNNIPYEEVVRLEDAMPSLDILYMTRVQKERFFNEEDYVRMKDFYILDKKKMQLAPSDMYVLHPLPRVNEISTEVDNDPRAAYFRQVQYGVYVRMALILTLLEIHVD
;
A
#
# COMPACT_ATOMS: atom_id res chain seq x y z
N MET A 1 -21.71 8.73 -4.96
CA MET A 1 -20.27 9.09 -4.94
C MET A 1 -19.54 8.06 -4.12
N ARG A 2 -18.44 7.55 -4.59
CA ARG A 2 -17.64 6.50 -3.96
C ARG A 2 -16.30 7.05 -3.45
N HIS A 3 -15.79 6.49 -2.36
CA HIS A 3 -14.51 6.83 -1.74
C HIS A 3 -13.65 5.56 -1.61
N LEU A 4 -12.37 5.71 -1.28
CA LEU A 4 -11.51 4.60 -0.88
C LEU A 4 -10.96 4.87 0.54
N MET A 5 -11.53 4.22 1.54
CA MET A 5 -11.08 4.29 2.94
C MET A 5 -10.31 3.04 3.36
N SER A 6 -10.71 1.88 2.82
CA SER A 6 -10.16 0.57 3.11
C SER A 6 -10.03 -0.24 1.81
N PRO A 7 -9.11 -1.22 1.72
CA PRO A 7 -9.11 -2.16 0.60
C PRO A 7 -10.41 -2.97 0.48
N LEU A 8 -11.18 -3.04 1.56
CA LEU A 8 -12.46 -3.76 1.63
C LEU A 8 -13.66 -2.98 1.05
N ASP A 9 -13.47 -1.71 0.67
CA ASP A 9 -14.52 -0.88 0.06
C ASP A 9 -14.87 -1.32 -1.37
N PHE A 10 -14.02 -2.16 -1.96
CA PHE A 10 -14.25 -2.80 -3.24
C PHE A 10 -14.51 -4.30 -3.07
N SER A 11 -15.45 -4.87 -3.82
CA SER A 11 -15.58 -6.33 -3.93
C SER A 11 -14.33 -6.93 -4.63
N VAL A 12 -14.18 -8.26 -4.60
CA VAL A 12 -13.07 -8.91 -5.32
C VAL A 12 -13.18 -8.66 -6.82
N GLU A 13 -14.37 -8.74 -7.38
CA GLU A 13 -14.64 -8.48 -8.79
C GLU A 13 -14.35 -7.04 -9.19
N GLU A 14 -14.62 -6.09 -8.31
CA GLU A 14 -14.29 -4.67 -8.52
C GLU A 14 -12.78 -4.42 -8.42
N LEU A 15 -12.10 -5.07 -7.46
CA LEU A 15 -10.64 -5.04 -7.37
C LEU A 15 -10.01 -5.62 -8.63
N ASP A 16 -10.48 -6.76 -9.11
CA ASP A 16 -9.96 -7.38 -10.32
C ASP A 16 -10.13 -6.48 -11.54
N LYS A 17 -11.30 -5.83 -11.72
CA LYS A 17 -11.53 -4.84 -12.77
C LYS A 17 -10.59 -3.62 -12.65
N LEU A 18 -10.35 -3.14 -11.43
CA LEU A 18 -9.44 -2.03 -11.20
C LEU A 18 -8.00 -2.43 -11.55
N LEU A 19 -7.59 -3.64 -11.21
CA LEU A 19 -6.28 -4.18 -11.56
C LEU A 19 -6.15 -4.44 -13.07
N ASP A 20 -7.23 -4.90 -13.74
CA ASP A 20 -7.27 -5.04 -15.21
C ASP A 20 -7.08 -3.68 -15.89
N LEU A 21 -7.79 -2.65 -15.40
CA LEU A 21 -7.63 -1.28 -15.90
C LEU A 21 -6.20 -0.77 -15.68
N ALA A 22 -5.59 -1.06 -14.52
CA ALA A 22 -4.22 -0.65 -14.25
C ALA A 22 -3.21 -1.34 -15.20
N GLN A 23 -3.43 -2.61 -15.56
CA GLN A 23 -2.63 -3.33 -16.55
C GLN A 23 -2.83 -2.78 -17.98
N ASP A 24 -4.07 -2.40 -18.35
CA ASP A 24 -4.32 -1.75 -19.63
C ASP A 24 -3.65 -0.37 -19.73
N ILE A 25 -3.68 0.41 -18.64
CA ILE A 25 -2.95 1.68 -18.55
C ILE A 25 -1.44 1.47 -18.71
N GLU A 26 -0.87 0.45 -18.07
CA GLU A 26 0.55 0.10 -18.21
C GLU A 26 0.90 -0.24 -19.67
N ALA A 27 0.05 -1.04 -20.33
CA ALA A 27 0.28 -1.48 -21.71
C ALA A 27 0.05 -0.36 -22.74
N HIS A 28 -0.88 0.55 -22.48
CA HIS A 28 -1.35 1.56 -23.44
C HIS A 28 -1.41 2.97 -22.82
N PRO A 29 -0.32 3.52 -22.23
CA PRO A 29 -0.35 4.77 -21.49
C PRO A 29 -0.83 5.98 -22.30
N ALA A 30 -0.52 6.02 -23.59
CA ALA A 30 -0.94 7.11 -24.48
C ALA A 30 -2.48 7.21 -24.63
N LYS A 31 -3.20 6.08 -24.54
CA LYS A 31 -4.66 6.02 -24.57
C LYS A 31 -5.29 6.85 -23.44
N TYR A 32 -4.63 6.90 -22.29
CA TYR A 32 -5.13 7.53 -21.07
C TYR A 32 -4.58 8.93 -20.81
N ALA A 33 -3.65 9.42 -21.63
CA ALA A 33 -2.89 10.66 -21.37
C ALA A 33 -3.74 11.94 -21.27
N HIS A 34 -5.01 11.91 -21.69
CA HIS A 34 -5.94 13.02 -21.62
C HIS A 34 -7.26 12.69 -20.92
N ALA A 35 -7.35 11.51 -20.27
CA ALA A 35 -8.59 11.03 -19.67
C ALA A 35 -9.12 11.95 -18.54
N CYS A 36 -8.24 12.64 -17.84
CA CYS A 36 -8.59 13.60 -16.78
C CYS A 36 -8.34 15.06 -17.21
N ALA A 37 -8.38 15.39 -18.52
CA ALA A 37 -8.23 16.77 -18.98
C ALA A 37 -9.27 17.69 -18.30
N GLY A 38 -8.82 18.79 -17.68
CA GLY A 38 -9.65 19.71 -16.92
C GLY A 38 -10.00 19.28 -15.51
N LYS A 39 -9.66 18.06 -15.07
CA LYS A 39 -9.85 17.57 -13.71
C LYS A 39 -8.69 17.94 -12.79
N LYS A 40 -8.97 18.09 -11.49
CA LYS A 40 -8.02 18.49 -10.48
C LYS A 40 -8.01 17.50 -9.31
N LEU A 41 -6.81 17.00 -8.96
CA LEU A 41 -6.57 16.23 -7.74
C LEU A 41 -6.05 17.16 -6.64
N ALA A 42 -6.71 17.14 -5.48
CA ALA A 42 -6.17 17.74 -4.27
C ALA A 42 -5.34 16.69 -3.49
N THR A 43 -4.08 17.00 -3.16
CA THR A 43 -3.22 16.19 -2.29
C THR A 43 -3.06 16.86 -0.93
N LEU A 44 -3.80 16.38 0.08
CA LEU A 44 -3.84 16.93 1.43
C LEU A 44 -3.01 16.07 2.37
N PHE A 45 -1.73 16.39 2.50
CA PHE A 45 -0.78 15.63 3.30
C PHE A 45 -0.45 16.36 4.59
N TYR A 46 -1.10 15.96 5.69
CA TYR A 46 -0.89 16.53 7.03
C TYR A 46 0.38 16.01 7.71
N GLU A 47 0.96 14.94 7.18
CA GLU A 47 2.26 14.43 7.57
C GLU A 47 3.13 14.15 6.33
N PRO A 48 4.47 14.26 6.43
CA PRO A 48 5.37 14.04 5.29
C PRO A 48 5.23 12.63 4.70
N SER A 49 5.07 12.56 3.38
CA SER A 49 5.08 11.29 2.65
C SER A 49 5.46 11.50 1.18
N THR A 50 6.75 11.38 0.88
CA THR A 50 7.29 11.65 -0.46
C THR A 50 6.68 10.72 -1.52
N ARG A 51 6.80 9.41 -1.34
CA ARG A 51 6.37 8.43 -2.37
C ARG A 51 4.87 8.45 -2.60
N THR A 52 4.07 8.41 -1.52
CA THR A 52 2.61 8.36 -1.64
C THR A 52 2.08 9.62 -2.31
N ARG A 53 2.57 10.80 -1.91
CA ARG A 53 2.15 12.07 -2.51
C ARG A 53 2.55 12.12 -3.99
N LEU A 54 3.84 11.99 -4.30
CA LEU A 54 4.34 12.09 -5.67
C LEU A 54 3.70 11.07 -6.61
N SER A 55 3.39 9.86 -6.14
CA SER A 55 2.74 8.87 -6.99
C SER A 55 1.28 9.16 -7.29
N HIS A 56 0.52 9.82 -6.38
CA HIS A 56 -0.82 10.31 -6.68
C HIS A 56 -0.76 11.49 -7.65
N GLU A 57 0.19 12.40 -7.43
CA GLU A 57 0.40 13.55 -8.32
C GLU A 57 0.82 13.09 -9.72
N ALA A 58 1.79 12.17 -9.81
CA ALA A 58 2.21 11.59 -11.09
C ALA A 58 1.04 10.87 -11.80
N ALA A 59 0.20 10.12 -11.06
CA ALA A 59 -0.96 9.45 -11.61
C ALA A 59 -1.93 10.45 -12.26
N MET A 60 -2.26 11.54 -11.58
CA MET A 60 -3.17 12.56 -12.12
C MET A 60 -2.56 13.30 -13.31
N LEU A 61 -1.27 13.64 -13.25
CA LEU A 61 -0.55 14.29 -14.35
C LEU A 61 -0.47 13.40 -15.58
N ASN A 62 -0.20 12.10 -15.40
CA ASN A 62 -0.18 11.12 -16.52
C ASN A 62 -1.56 10.94 -17.18
N LEU A 63 -2.64 11.22 -16.45
CA LEU A 63 -4.00 11.26 -16.99
C LEU A 63 -4.37 12.60 -17.64
N GLY A 64 -3.44 13.57 -17.70
CA GLY A 64 -3.68 14.90 -18.28
C GLY A 64 -4.44 15.87 -17.37
N GLY A 65 -4.60 15.55 -16.10
CA GLY A 65 -5.21 16.41 -15.10
C GLY A 65 -4.22 17.39 -14.45
N SER A 66 -4.67 18.10 -13.44
CA SER A 66 -3.89 19.08 -12.67
C SER A 66 -3.87 18.70 -11.20
N ILE A 67 -2.90 19.23 -10.46
CA ILE A 67 -2.72 18.95 -9.04
C ILE A 67 -2.71 20.26 -8.22
N MET A 68 -3.18 20.18 -6.99
CA MET A 68 -3.06 21.20 -5.96
C MET A 68 -2.96 20.56 -4.58
N GLY A 69 -2.55 21.28 -3.57
CA GLY A 69 -2.55 20.78 -2.20
C GLY A 69 -1.38 21.27 -1.36
N PHE A 70 -1.14 20.58 -0.25
CA PHE A 70 -0.05 20.85 0.68
C PHE A 70 0.63 19.57 1.16
N SER A 71 1.86 19.71 1.68
CA SER A 71 2.72 18.58 2.07
C SER A 71 2.94 18.44 3.58
N SER A 72 2.43 19.39 4.36
CA SER A 72 2.46 19.36 5.83
C SER A 72 1.30 20.19 6.41
N ALA A 73 0.88 19.87 7.63
CA ALA A 73 -0.12 20.65 8.36
C ALA A 73 0.30 22.11 8.52
N ASP A 74 1.59 22.35 8.77
CA ASP A 74 2.15 23.69 9.01
C ASP A 74 2.05 24.61 7.79
N SER A 75 1.98 24.05 6.59
CA SER A 75 1.82 24.80 5.34
C SER A 75 0.35 25.02 4.94
N SER A 76 -0.59 24.72 5.83
CA SER A 76 -2.04 24.81 5.58
C SER A 76 -2.79 25.56 6.67
N SER A 77 -4.09 25.79 6.47
CA SER A 77 -4.97 26.38 7.48
C SER A 77 -5.15 25.50 8.73
N ALA A 78 -4.76 24.22 8.68
CA ALA A 78 -4.72 23.36 9.86
C ALA A 78 -3.82 23.91 10.96
N ALA A 79 -2.72 24.61 10.61
CA ALA A 79 -1.85 25.31 11.56
C ALA A 79 -2.59 26.41 12.36
N LYS A 80 -3.73 26.89 11.84
CA LYS A 80 -4.60 27.88 12.49
C LYS A 80 -5.77 27.25 13.23
N GLY A 81 -5.85 25.89 13.27
CA GLY A 81 -6.92 25.15 13.93
C GLY A 81 -8.13 24.81 13.04
N GLU A 82 -8.01 24.94 11.70
CA GLU A 82 -9.09 24.52 10.80
C GLU A 82 -9.36 23.02 10.92
N SER A 83 -10.64 22.66 11.00
CA SER A 83 -11.04 21.25 11.11
C SER A 83 -10.90 20.50 9.77
N VAL A 84 -10.74 19.17 9.83
CA VAL A 84 -10.75 18.32 8.63
C VAL A 84 -12.05 18.49 7.83
N SER A 85 -13.18 18.67 8.53
CA SER A 85 -14.50 18.87 7.92
C SER A 85 -14.57 20.18 7.12
N ASP A 86 -14.00 21.27 7.65
CA ASP A 86 -14.01 22.57 6.95
C ASP A 86 -13.00 22.56 5.80
N THR A 87 -11.82 21.98 6.03
CA THR A 87 -10.82 21.82 4.97
C THR A 87 -11.42 21.07 3.78
N ILE A 88 -12.06 19.91 3.99
CA ILE A 88 -12.56 19.12 2.85
C ILE A 88 -13.73 19.80 2.14
N ARG A 89 -14.60 20.52 2.85
CA ARG A 89 -15.67 21.32 2.23
C ARG A 89 -15.09 22.39 1.34
N THR A 90 -14.07 23.11 1.81
CA THR A 90 -13.36 24.13 1.04
C THR A 90 -12.69 23.54 -0.20
N ILE A 91 -11.95 22.45 -0.03
CA ILE A 91 -11.26 21.77 -1.13
C ILE A 91 -12.24 21.20 -2.16
N SER A 92 -13.41 20.74 -1.73
CA SER A 92 -14.47 20.27 -2.63
C SER A 92 -14.98 21.37 -3.60
N CYS A 93 -14.76 22.66 -3.28
CA CYS A 93 -15.05 23.76 -4.20
C CYS A 93 -13.96 23.96 -5.27
N TYR A 94 -12.78 23.38 -5.10
CA TYR A 94 -11.62 23.65 -5.96
C TYR A 94 -11.16 22.44 -6.78
N ALA A 95 -11.41 21.22 -6.30
CA ALA A 95 -10.92 19.99 -6.89
C ALA A 95 -12.07 19.02 -7.21
N ASP A 96 -11.78 18.03 -8.05
CA ASP A 96 -12.71 16.98 -8.46
C ASP A 96 -12.53 15.68 -7.64
N ILE A 97 -11.35 15.48 -7.06
CA ILE A 97 -10.99 14.32 -6.24
C ILE A 97 -9.91 14.71 -5.23
N CYS A 98 -9.89 14.07 -4.07
CA CYS A 98 -8.92 14.33 -3.00
C CYS A 98 -8.19 13.07 -2.56
N ALA A 99 -6.86 13.13 -2.45
CA ALA A 99 -6.04 12.15 -1.73
C ALA A 99 -5.59 12.77 -0.39
N MET A 100 -6.05 12.19 0.73
CA MET A 100 -5.76 12.67 2.08
C MET A 100 -4.86 11.70 2.83
N ARG A 101 -3.78 12.23 3.41
CA ARG A 101 -2.94 11.55 4.38
C ARG A 101 -2.93 12.31 5.70
N HIS A 102 -3.20 11.61 6.81
CA HIS A 102 -3.35 12.24 8.11
C HIS A 102 -2.70 11.41 9.23
N PRO A 103 -2.06 12.03 10.25
CA PRO A 103 -1.49 11.28 11.39
C PRO A 103 -2.54 10.68 12.32
N LYS A 104 -3.76 11.24 12.35
CA LYS A 104 -4.87 10.71 13.18
C LYS A 104 -5.66 9.68 12.39
N GLU A 105 -5.86 8.52 13.01
CA GLU A 105 -6.72 7.45 12.50
C GLU A 105 -8.16 7.94 12.31
N GLY A 106 -8.79 7.51 11.21
CA GLY A 106 -10.16 7.89 10.87
C GLY A 106 -10.36 9.32 10.31
N ALA A 107 -9.33 10.16 10.24
CA ALA A 107 -9.47 11.51 9.68
C ALA A 107 -9.97 11.51 8.21
N PRO A 108 -9.49 10.64 7.30
CA PRO A 108 -10.07 10.53 5.95
C PRO A 108 -11.53 10.09 5.95
N MET A 109 -11.98 9.28 6.94
CA MET A 109 -13.38 8.91 7.09
C MET A 109 -14.24 10.12 7.45
N VAL A 110 -13.76 10.98 8.36
CA VAL A 110 -14.43 12.25 8.67
C VAL A 110 -14.51 13.12 7.42
N ALA A 111 -13.43 13.19 6.62
CA ALA A 111 -13.45 13.93 5.37
C ALA A 111 -14.53 13.39 4.40
N CYS A 112 -14.67 12.07 4.24
CA CYS A 112 -15.72 11.45 3.41
C CYS A 112 -17.12 11.92 3.78
N GLN A 113 -17.43 12.02 5.07
CA GLN A 113 -18.76 12.41 5.56
C GLN A 113 -19.14 13.84 5.20
N HIS A 114 -18.16 14.70 4.89
CA HIS A 114 -18.35 16.12 4.63
C HIS A 114 -17.93 16.55 3.23
N SER A 115 -17.45 15.63 2.41
CA SER A 115 -16.97 15.88 1.05
C SER A 115 -18.08 15.80 0.01
N SER A 116 -18.05 16.68 -0.98
CA SER A 116 -18.83 16.56 -2.21
C SER A 116 -18.03 16.02 -3.40
N ILE A 117 -16.80 15.56 -3.16
CA ILE A 117 -15.91 14.92 -4.14
C ILE A 117 -15.39 13.59 -3.60
N PRO A 118 -14.96 12.64 -4.45
CA PRO A 118 -14.31 11.41 -4.00
C PRO A 118 -13.09 11.69 -3.11
N VAL A 119 -12.93 10.91 -2.03
CA VAL A 119 -11.78 10.97 -1.12
C VAL A 119 -11.06 9.63 -1.15
N ILE A 120 -9.74 9.69 -1.28
CA ILE A 120 -8.82 8.56 -1.21
C ILE A 120 -8.05 8.66 0.11
N ASN A 121 -8.13 7.63 0.96
CA ASN A 121 -7.26 7.47 2.11
C ASN A 121 -5.83 7.12 1.62
N ALA A 122 -4.92 8.08 1.69
CA ALA A 122 -3.51 7.93 1.35
C ALA A 122 -2.64 7.52 2.57
N GLY A 123 -3.28 7.08 3.65
CA GLY A 123 -2.70 6.63 4.91
C GLY A 123 -3.19 7.44 6.10
N ASP A 124 -3.71 6.77 7.13
CA ASP A 124 -4.21 7.37 8.37
C ASP A 124 -3.56 6.75 9.61
N GLY A 125 -2.57 7.42 10.15
CA GLY A 125 -1.85 6.99 11.35
C GLY A 125 -1.28 5.58 11.24
N GLY A 126 -1.59 4.73 12.21
CA GLY A 126 -1.23 3.30 12.24
C GLY A 126 -2.28 2.38 11.61
N HIS A 127 -3.43 2.89 11.19
CA HIS A 127 -4.62 2.12 10.88
C HIS A 127 -4.62 1.53 9.46
N GLN A 128 -4.71 2.34 8.41
CA GLN A 128 -4.90 1.86 7.03
C GLN A 128 -3.94 2.53 6.02
N HIS A 129 -3.61 1.79 4.95
CA HIS A 129 -2.95 2.36 3.78
C HIS A 129 -3.49 1.68 2.49
N PRO A 130 -4.77 1.90 2.14
CA PRO A 130 -5.42 1.13 1.08
C PRO A 130 -4.74 1.25 -0.28
N THR A 131 -4.20 2.41 -0.62
CA THR A 131 -3.50 2.58 -1.91
C THR A 131 -2.18 1.82 -1.98
N GLN A 132 -1.53 1.52 -0.85
CA GLN A 132 -0.39 0.61 -0.83
C GLN A 132 -0.84 -0.82 -1.08
N THR A 133 -1.94 -1.25 -0.48
CA THR A 133 -2.51 -2.58 -0.74
C THR A 133 -2.84 -2.79 -2.21
N LEU A 134 -3.46 -1.80 -2.87
CA LEU A 134 -3.72 -1.87 -4.31
C LEU A 134 -2.43 -1.98 -5.13
N THR A 135 -1.37 -1.25 -4.72
CA THR A 135 -0.04 -1.35 -5.32
C THR A 135 0.54 -2.76 -5.18
N ASP A 136 0.42 -3.34 -3.98
CA ASP A 136 0.93 -4.67 -3.68
C ASP A 136 0.19 -5.74 -4.48
N LEU A 137 -1.14 -5.67 -4.55
CA LEU A 137 -1.97 -6.59 -5.34
C LEU A 137 -1.63 -6.53 -6.84
N LEU A 138 -1.50 -5.33 -7.42
CA LEU A 138 -1.10 -5.18 -8.82
C LEU A 138 0.31 -5.75 -9.05
N THR A 139 1.23 -5.51 -8.13
CA THR A 139 2.59 -6.04 -8.21
C THR A 139 2.59 -7.56 -8.21
N ILE A 140 1.90 -8.19 -7.24
CA ILE A 140 1.78 -9.65 -7.16
C ILE A 140 1.17 -10.19 -8.46
N ARG A 141 0.08 -9.59 -8.92
CA ARG A 141 -0.59 -10.02 -10.16
C ARG A 141 0.33 -9.90 -11.39
N ASN A 142 1.11 -8.84 -11.51
CA ASN A 142 2.02 -8.63 -12.64
C ASN A 142 3.21 -9.61 -12.62
N VAL A 143 3.76 -9.93 -11.44
CA VAL A 143 4.93 -10.81 -11.35
C VAL A 143 4.57 -12.31 -11.31
N LYS A 144 3.39 -12.67 -10.79
CA LYS A 144 2.94 -14.08 -10.67
C LYS A 144 1.83 -14.46 -11.65
N GLY A 145 1.21 -13.50 -12.33
CA GLY A 145 0.07 -13.72 -13.22
C GLY A 145 -1.23 -14.11 -12.51
N ARG A 146 -1.25 -14.10 -11.18
CA ARG A 146 -2.39 -14.54 -10.37
C ARG A 146 -2.40 -13.92 -8.99
N LEU A 147 -3.59 -13.93 -8.31
CA LEU A 147 -3.77 -13.57 -6.90
C LEU A 147 -4.31 -14.72 -6.05
N LYS A 148 -4.25 -15.96 -6.55
CA LYS A 148 -4.74 -17.16 -5.89
C LYS A 148 -3.70 -18.27 -5.91
N ASN A 149 -3.88 -19.28 -5.02
CA ASN A 149 -3.00 -20.46 -4.91
C ASN A 149 -1.52 -20.06 -4.73
N MET A 150 -1.23 -19.30 -3.66
CA MET A 150 0.12 -18.79 -3.39
C MET A 150 0.48 -18.89 -1.91
N THR A 151 1.77 -19.08 -1.64
CA THR A 151 2.37 -18.94 -0.33
C THR A 151 3.09 -17.60 -0.23
N ILE A 152 2.65 -16.76 0.73
CA ILE A 152 3.14 -15.40 0.92
C ILE A 152 3.86 -15.31 2.25
N GLY A 153 5.17 -15.06 2.21
CA GLY A 153 5.97 -14.74 3.38
C GLY A 153 5.86 -13.26 3.75
N LEU A 154 5.48 -12.98 4.98
CA LEU A 154 5.45 -11.63 5.54
C LEU A 154 6.58 -11.54 6.57
N CYS A 155 7.60 -10.70 6.32
CA CYS A 155 8.82 -10.70 7.11
C CYS A 155 9.12 -9.33 7.71
N GLY A 156 9.42 -9.31 9.02
CA GLY A 156 9.87 -8.15 9.77
C GLY A 156 8.92 -7.70 10.86
N ASP A 157 8.47 -6.44 10.83
CA ASP A 157 7.53 -5.90 11.81
C ASP A 157 6.09 -6.23 11.41
N LEU A 158 5.57 -7.34 11.91
CA LEU A 158 4.19 -7.75 11.67
C LEU A 158 3.23 -7.16 12.71
N LYS A 159 3.76 -6.66 13.83
CA LYS A 159 2.95 -6.12 14.93
C LYS A 159 2.39 -4.74 14.62
N PHE A 160 3.22 -3.84 14.10
CA PHE A 160 2.86 -2.45 13.81
C PHE A 160 2.74 -2.17 12.30
N GLY A 161 2.96 -3.19 11.48
CA GLY A 161 2.99 -3.11 10.03
C GLY A 161 1.61 -2.96 9.40
N ARG A 162 1.02 -1.75 9.39
CA ARG A 162 -0.29 -1.49 8.78
C ARG A 162 -0.40 -1.98 7.32
N THR A 163 0.69 -1.94 6.55
CA THR A 163 0.71 -2.45 5.17
C THR A 163 0.55 -3.96 5.13
N VAL A 164 1.15 -4.68 6.10
CA VAL A 164 0.98 -6.12 6.28
C VAL A 164 -0.47 -6.44 6.63
N HIS A 165 -1.05 -5.75 7.62
CA HIS A 165 -2.43 -5.97 8.05
C HIS A 165 -3.43 -5.73 6.91
N SER A 166 -3.26 -4.63 6.17
CA SER A 166 -4.12 -4.30 5.03
C SER A 166 -3.97 -5.31 3.88
N LEU A 167 -2.75 -5.80 3.62
CA LEU A 167 -2.49 -6.81 2.59
C LEU A 167 -3.10 -8.15 2.97
N ILE A 168 -2.97 -8.59 4.23
CA ILE A 168 -3.63 -9.80 4.74
C ILE A 168 -5.15 -9.71 4.51
N ASN A 169 -5.79 -8.61 4.96
CA ASN A 169 -7.23 -8.41 4.81
C ASN A 169 -7.70 -8.46 3.35
N ALA A 170 -6.89 -8.00 2.42
CA ALA A 170 -7.20 -8.08 1.00
C ALA A 170 -7.04 -9.50 0.44
N LEU A 171 -5.94 -10.17 0.77
CA LEU A 171 -5.56 -11.47 0.19
C LEU A 171 -6.38 -12.64 0.74
N VAL A 172 -6.86 -12.60 1.97
CA VAL A 172 -7.74 -13.66 2.53
C VAL A 172 -9.04 -13.84 1.74
N ARG A 173 -9.37 -12.90 0.87
CA ARG A 173 -10.54 -12.94 0.00
C ARG A 173 -10.33 -13.71 -1.29
N TYR A 174 -9.07 -14.11 -1.58
CA TYR A 174 -8.69 -14.91 -2.74
C TYR A 174 -8.46 -16.37 -2.34
N GLU A 175 -8.82 -17.28 -3.21
CA GLU A 175 -8.73 -18.72 -2.98
C GLU A 175 -7.28 -19.23 -2.90
N GLY A 176 -7.02 -20.18 -1.99
CA GLY A 176 -5.75 -20.92 -1.93
C GLY A 176 -4.56 -20.08 -1.44
N ILE A 177 -4.81 -19.00 -0.70
CA ILE A 177 -3.74 -18.22 -0.06
C ILE A 177 -3.29 -18.92 1.23
N ARG A 178 -1.96 -18.97 1.41
CA ARG A 178 -1.30 -19.39 2.64
C ARG A 178 -0.30 -18.33 3.04
N PHE A 179 -0.16 -18.08 4.36
CA PHE A 179 0.86 -17.16 4.88
C PHE A 179 1.95 -17.90 5.63
N ILE A 180 3.19 -17.39 5.52
CA ILE A 180 4.29 -17.68 6.44
C ILE A 180 4.64 -16.35 7.12
N LEU A 181 4.41 -16.30 8.44
CA LEU A 181 4.60 -15.12 9.27
C LEU A 181 6.00 -15.18 9.88
N ILE A 182 6.90 -14.34 9.39
CA ILE A 182 8.34 -14.40 9.71
C ILE A 182 8.66 -13.20 10.60
N SER A 183 8.74 -13.41 11.90
CA SER A 183 9.01 -12.34 12.86
C SER A 183 9.63 -12.86 14.16
N PRO A 184 10.40 -12.04 14.90
CA PRO A 184 10.72 -12.34 16.29
C PRO A 184 9.43 -12.27 17.13
N GLU A 185 9.47 -12.86 18.31
CA GLU A 185 8.29 -12.97 19.18
C GLU A 185 7.66 -11.61 19.51
N GLU A 186 8.48 -10.60 19.72
CA GLU A 186 8.07 -9.25 20.09
C GLU A 186 7.34 -8.50 18.96
N LEU A 187 7.56 -8.91 17.71
CA LEU A 187 7.00 -8.30 16.50
C LEU A 187 6.00 -9.20 15.76
N ARG A 188 5.46 -10.21 16.45
CA ARG A 188 4.45 -11.12 15.91
C ARG A 188 3.19 -10.39 15.46
N LEU A 189 2.52 -11.00 14.50
CA LEU A 189 1.20 -10.56 14.04
C LEU A 189 0.24 -10.51 15.24
N PRO A 190 -0.53 -9.41 15.44
CA PRO A 190 -1.46 -9.28 16.55
C PRO A 190 -2.54 -10.37 16.55
N ASP A 191 -2.97 -10.77 17.75
CA ASP A 191 -3.98 -11.81 17.95
C ASP A 191 -5.29 -11.52 17.22
N TYR A 192 -5.71 -10.26 17.19
CA TYR A 192 -6.96 -9.88 16.51
C TYR A 192 -6.88 -10.13 14.98
N ILE A 193 -5.71 -9.96 14.34
CA ILE A 193 -5.54 -10.32 12.91
C ILE A 193 -5.51 -11.85 12.76
N ARG A 194 -4.80 -12.57 13.65
CA ARG A 194 -4.73 -14.02 13.58
C ARG A 194 -6.11 -14.64 13.74
N HIS A 195 -6.84 -14.27 14.78
CA HIS A 195 -8.13 -14.91 15.10
C HIS A 195 -9.29 -14.37 14.27
N GLU A 196 -9.40 -13.04 14.12
CA GLU A 196 -10.56 -12.45 13.45
C GLU A 196 -10.43 -12.43 11.92
N VAL A 197 -9.21 -12.53 11.38
CA VAL A 197 -8.99 -12.50 9.93
C VAL A 197 -8.52 -13.87 9.42
N LEU A 198 -7.43 -14.44 9.92
CA LEU A 198 -6.89 -15.69 9.37
C LEU A 198 -7.74 -16.90 9.80
N ASP A 199 -7.92 -17.11 11.10
CA ASP A 199 -8.67 -18.27 11.62
C ASP A 199 -10.13 -18.24 11.19
N ARG A 200 -10.78 -17.08 11.28
CA ARG A 200 -12.19 -16.91 10.88
C ARG A 200 -12.45 -17.22 9.40
N ASN A 201 -11.47 -16.96 8.53
CA ASN A 201 -11.55 -17.26 7.10
C ASN A 201 -10.92 -18.60 6.73
N ASN A 202 -10.51 -19.43 7.72
CA ASN A 202 -9.83 -20.72 7.53
C ASN A 202 -8.58 -20.61 6.63
N ILE A 203 -7.83 -19.52 6.75
CA ILE A 203 -6.61 -19.30 5.98
C ILE A 203 -5.44 -20.01 6.68
N PRO A 204 -4.77 -20.96 6.01
CA PRO A 204 -3.62 -21.63 6.59
C PRO A 204 -2.46 -20.66 6.76
N TYR A 205 -1.84 -20.67 7.93
CA TYR A 205 -0.62 -19.91 8.19
C TYR A 205 0.34 -20.67 9.11
N GLU A 206 1.60 -20.28 9.05
CA GLU A 206 2.68 -20.80 9.88
C GLU A 206 3.50 -19.64 10.44
N GLU A 207 3.90 -19.70 11.70
CA GLU A 207 4.78 -18.70 12.33
C GLU A 207 6.19 -19.28 12.42
N VAL A 208 7.17 -18.56 11.88
CA VAL A 208 8.59 -18.92 11.94
C VAL A 208 9.44 -17.73 12.36
N VAL A 209 10.57 -18.02 12.99
CA VAL A 209 11.50 -16.96 13.42
C VAL A 209 12.58 -16.72 12.37
N ARG A 210 13.04 -17.72 11.67
CA ARG A 210 14.14 -17.62 10.72
C ARG A 210 13.63 -17.46 9.30
N LEU A 211 14.13 -16.44 8.62
CA LEU A 211 13.79 -16.19 7.21
C LEU A 211 14.20 -17.35 6.32
N GLU A 212 15.36 -17.96 6.58
CA GLU A 212 15.91 -19.06 5.79
C GLU A 212 14.99 -20.29 5.75
N ASP A 213 14.25 -20.53 6.84
CA ASP A 213 13.35 -21.69 6.95
C ASP A 213 12.11 -21.51 6.06
N ALA A 214 11.69 -20.27 5.80
CA ALA A 214 10.55 -19.95 4.96
C ALA A 214 10.90 -19.91 3.46
N MET A 215 12.09 -19.41 3.10
CA MET A 215 12.48 -19.08 1.72
C MET A 215 12.17 -20.16 0.68
N PRO A 216 12.39 -21.48 0.91
CA PRO A 216 12.19 -22.51 -0.12
C PRO A 216 10.74 -22.70 -0.57
N SER A 217 9.76 -22.23 0.20
CA SER A 217 8.33 -22.47 -0.05
C SER A 217 7.54 -21.23 -0.49
N LEU A 218 8.21 -20.07 -0.65
CA LEU A 218 7.54 -18.81 -0.94
C LEU A 218 7.31 -18.59 -2.44
N ASP A 219 6.13 -18.09 -2.78
CA ASP A 219 5.84 -17.42 -4.06
C ASP A 219 6.20 -15.94 -4.00
N ILE A 220 5.89 -15.30 -2.86
CA ILE A 220 6.13 -13.88 -2.58
C ILE A 220 6.80 -13.76 -1.21
N LEU A 221 7.84 -12.95 -1.13
CA LEU A 221 8.41 -12.46 0.11
C LEU A 221 8.13 -10.97 0.23
N TYR A 222 7.28 -10.59 1.19
CA TYR A 222 6.99 -9.19 1.52
C TYR A 222 7.82 -8.79 2.72
N MET A 223 8.87 -8.01 2.47
CA MET A 223 9.76 -7.50 3.52
C MET A 223 9.24 -6.19 4.09
N THR A 224 9.37 -6.00 5.39
CA THR A 224 9.08 -4.73 6.06
C THR A 224 10.26 -4.30 6.93
N ARG A 225 10.46 -3.00 7.08
CA ARG A 225 11.42 -2.48 8.05
C ARG A 225 10.86 -2.52 9.47
N VAL A 226 11.74 -2.63 10.44
CA VAL A 226 11.40 -2.38 11.85
C VAL A 226 11.24 -0.88 12.05
N GLN A 227 10.07 -0.43 12.52
CA GLN A 227 9.70 0.97 12.60
C GLN A 227 10.17 1.59 13.92
N LYS A 228 11.30 2.35 13.91
CA LYS A 228 11.86 3.00 15.12
C LYS A 228 10.82 3.85 15.86
N GLU A 229 9.98 4.53 15.15
CA GLU A 229 8.93 5.42 15.63
C GLU A 229 7.82 4.74 16.44
N ARG A 230 7.82 3.40 16.51
CA ARG A 230 6.84 2.58 17.24
C ARG A 230 7.39 1.98 18.54
N PHE A 231 8.68 2.13 18.80
CA PHE A 231 9.30 1.61 20.02
C PHE A 231 9.34 2.68 21.10
N PHE A 232 8.92 2.31 22.31
CA PHE A 232 9.04 3.19 23.49
C PHE A 232 10.48 3.24 24.03
N ASN A 233 11.27 2.19 23.79
CA ASN A 233 12.65 2.05 24.22
C ASN A 233 13.57 1.91 22.99
N GLU A 234 14.61 2.75 22.94
CA GLU A 234 15.59 2.71 21.85
C GLU A 234 16.44 1.43 21.86
N GLU A 235 16.69 0.84 23.04
CA GLU A 235 17.43 -0.42 23.17
C GLU A 235 16.71 -1.58 22.49
N ASP A 236 15.38 -1.66 22.61
CA ASP A 236 14.57 -2.67 21.95
C ASP A 236 14.61 -2.51 20.43
N TYR A 237 14.52 -1.28 19.95
CA TYR A 237 14.69 -1.01 18.52
C TYR A 237 16.06 -1.44 18.02
N VAL A 238 17.16 -1.08 18.71
CA VAL A 238 18.52 -1.43 18.30
C VAL A 238 18.71 -2.94 18.24
N ARG A 239 18.11 -3.69 19.17
CA ARG A 239 18.14 -5.16 19.17
C ARG A 239 17.39 -5.77 17.97
N MET A 240 16.29 -5.14 17.51
CA MET A 240 15.40 -5.70 16.51
C MET A 240 15.67 -5.20 15.06
N LYS A 241 16.25 -4.01 14.90
CA LYS A 241 16.37 -3.34 13.59
C LYS A 241 17.14 -4.15 12.52
N ASP A 242 18.09 -4.97 12.95
CA ASP A 242 18.95 -5.77 12.07
C ASP A 242 18.62 -7.27 12.13
N PHE A 243 17.47 -7.63 12.70
CA PHE A 243 17.10 -9.03 12.90
C PHE A 243 16.92 -9.78 11.57
N TYR A 244 16.36 -9.10 10.57
CA TYR A 244 16.23 -9.65 9.23
C TYR A 244 16.98 -8.79 8.22
N ILE A 245 17.95 -9.39 7.56
CA ILE A 245 18.63 -8.81 6.40
C ILE A 245 18.55 -9.80 5.28
N LEU A 246 17.80 -9.47 4.24
CA LEU A 246 17.77 -10.24 3.00
C LEU A 246 19.02 -9.93 2.18
N ASP A 247 19.85 -10.93 2.00
CA ASP A 247 21.09 -10.87 1.23
C ASP A 247 21.07 -11.85 0.05
N LYS A 248 22.12 -11.81 -0.77
CA LYS A 248 22.24 -12.70 -1.93
C LYS A 248 22.29 -14.18 -1.56
N LYS A 249 22.83 -14.54 -0.39
CA LYS A 249 22.89 -15.94 0.07
C LYS A 249 21.49 -16.47 0.39
N LYS A 250 20.67 -15.66 1.08
CA LYS A 250 19.28 -16.02 1.37
C LYS A 250 18.44 -16.11 0.09
N MET A 251 18.68 -15.22 -0.89
CA MET A 251 18.02 -15.29 -2.19
C MET A 251 18.28 -16.61 -2.94
N GLN A 252 19.43 -17.28 -2.70
CA GLN A 252 19.73 -18.59 -3.30
C GLN A 252 18.86 -19.73 -2.74
N LEU A 253 18.27 -19.57 -1.56
CA LEU A 253 17.39 -20.57 -0.95
C LEU A 253 15.98 -20.55 -1.54
N ALA A 254 15.61 -19.46 -2.18
CA ALA A 254 14.28 -19.27 -2.73
C ALA A 254 14.10 -19.87 -4.12
N PRO A 255 12.87 -20.29 -4.48
CA PRO A 255 12.54 -20.66 -5.85
C PRO A 255 12.88 -19.57 -6.86
N SER A 256 13.19 -19.96 -8.10
CA SER A 256 13.56 -19.03 -9.18
C SER A 256 12.42 -18.08 -9.57
N ASP A 257 11.18 -18.44 -9.26
CA ASP A 257 9.96 -17.67 -9.54
C ASP A 257 9.35 -17.01 -8.30
N MET A 258 10.06 -17.01 -7.16
CA MET A 258 9.71 -16.21 -5.99
C MET A 258 10.05 -14.74 -6.25
N TYR A 259 9.22 -13.80 -5.81
CA TYR A 259 9.49 -12.37 -5.92
C TYR A 259 9.51 -11.68 -4.56
N VAL A 260 10.40 -10.66 -4.45
CA VAL A 260 10.55 -9.83 -3.26
C VAL A 260 9.83 -8.50 -3.44
N LEU A 261 8.91 -8.20 -2.53
CA LEU A 261 8.21 -6.92 -2.43
C LEU A 261 8.63 -6.17 -1.16
N HIS A 262 8.53 -4.84 -1.20
CA HIS A 262 8.79 -3.97 -0.05
C HIS A 262 8.05 -2.63 -0.22
N PRO A 263 7.30 -2.13 0.77
CA PRO A 263 6.55 -0.86 0.65
C PRO A 263 7.44 0.37 0.61
N LEU A 264 8.73 0.23 0.91
CA LEU A 264 9.72 1.30 1.03
C LEU A 264 9.32 2.40 2.07
N PRO A 265 10.26 3.14 2.65
CA PRO A 265 11.70 3.04 2.42
C PRO A 265 12.30 1.80 3.09
N ARG A 266 13.30 1.21 2.47
CA ARG A 266 14.17 0.28 3.17
C ARG A 266 15.32 1.05 3.84
N VAL A 267 15.88 0.46 4.89
CA VAL A 267 17.09 0.94 5.55
C VAL A 267 18.21 -0.08 5.29
N ASN A 268 18.18 -1.23 5.96
CA ASN A 268 19.19 -2.29 5.86
C ASN A 268 18.58 -3.70 5.75
N GLU A 269 17.26 -3.82 5.86
CA GLU A 269 16.55 -5.10 5.83
C GLU A 269 16.61 -5.81 4.47
N ILE A 270 17.00 -5.11 3.41
CA ILE A 270 17.37 -5.68 2.11
C ILE A 270 18.72 -5.11 1.70
N SER A 271 19.72 -5.98 1.55
CA SER A 271 21.05 -5.61 1.05
C SER A 271 20.96 -5.06 -0.38
N THR A 272 21.75 -4.04 -0.70
CA THR A 272 21.79 -3.43 -2.04
C THR A 272 22.25 -4.39 -3.14
N GLU A 273 22.97 -5.46 -2.79
CA GLU A 273 23.35 -6.50 -3.74
C GLU A 273 22.17 -7.29 -4.32
N VAL A 274 21.01 -7.26 -3.63
CA VAL A 274 19.76 -7.91 -4.08
C VAL A 274 19.06 -7.08 -5.18
N ASP A 275 19.37 -5.79 -5.32
CA ASP A 275 18.71 -4.89 -6.28
C ASP A 275 18.82 -5.35 -7.74
N ASN A 276 19.89 -6.05 -8.08
CA ASN A 276 20.13 -6.57 -9.42
C ASN A 276 19.57 -7.99 -9.63
N ASP A 277 18.95 -8.60 -8.62
CA ASP A 277 18.29 -9.90 -8.79
C ASP A 277 16.95 -9.66 -9.54
N PRO A 278 16.66 -10.40 -10.62
CA PRO A 278 15.41 -10.22 -11.40
C PRO A 278 14.15 -10.45 -10.57
N ARG A 279 14.25 -11.13 -9.43
CA ARG A 279 13.17 -11.37 -8.48
C ARG A 279 12.93 -10.19 -7.53
N ALA A 280 13.82 -9.20 -7.48
CA ALA A 280 13.64 -7.96 -6.72
C ALA A 280 12.58 -7.07 -7.41
N ALA A 281 11.34 -7.12 -6.90
CA ALA A 281 10.21 -6.41 -7.53
C ALA A 281 9.92 -5.04 -6.90
N TYR A 282 10.53 -4.69 -5.77
CA TYR A 282 10.14 -3.52 -4.96
C TYR A 282 10.32 -2.16 -5.67
N PHE A 283 11.19 -2.01 -6.65
CA PHE A 283 11.25 -0.79 -7.46
C PHE A 283 10.21 -0.80 -8.59
N ARG A 284 9.93 -1.97 -9.20
CA ARG A 284 8.80 -2.12 -10.13
C ARG A 284 7.47 -1.86 -9.42
N GLN A 285 7.35 -2.30 -8.16
CA GLN A 285 6.20 -2.02 -7.29
C GLN A 285 5.93 -0.50 -7.17
N VAL A 286 6.97 0.35 -7.11
CA VAL A 286 6.79 1.81 -7.10
C VAL A 286 6.13 2.29 -8.40
N GLN A 287 6.55 1.76 -9.55
CA GLN A 287 5.97 2.08 -10.85
C GLN A 287 4.51 1.60 -10.96
N TYR A 288 4.24 0.37 -10.54
CA TYR A 288 2.88 -0.20 -10.49
C TYR A 288 1.96 0.62 -9.58
N GLY A 289 2.52 1.23 -8.54
CA GLY A 289 1.81 2.18 -7.69
C GLY A 289 1.26 3.38 -8.44
N VAL A 290 1.93 3.87 -9.49
CA VAL A 290 1.40 4.96 -10.33
C VAL A 290 0.21 4.44 -11.17
N TYR A 291 0.35 3.31 -11.84
CA TYR A 291 -0.70 2.77 -12.71
C TYR A 291 -1.98 2.42 -11.94
N VAL A 292 -1.86 1.80 -10.76
CA VAL A 292 -3.05 1.49 -9.96
C VAL A 292 -3.73 2.74 -9.42
N ARG A 293 -2.98 3.80 -9.13
CA ARG A 293 -3.56 5.11 -8.75
C ARG A 293 -4.23 5.80 -9.91
N MET A 294 -3.70 5.67 -11.13
CA MET A 294 -4.40 6.13 -12.35
C MET A 294 -5.74 5.41 -12.50
N ALA A 295 -5.75 4.07 -12.42
CA ALA A 295 -6.97 3.29 -12.49
C ALA A 295 -7.97 3.66 -11.38
N LEU A 296 -7.49 3.88 -10.15
CA LEU A 296 -8.32 4.30 -9.02
C LEU A 296 -8.96 5.67 -9.25
N ILE A 297 -8.20 6.65 -9.75
CA ILE A 297 -8.70 7.99 -10.06
C ILE A 297 -9.81 7.89 -11.11
N LEU A 298 -9.59 7.17 -12.21
CA LEU A 298 -10.59 6.97 -13.25
C LEU A 298 -11.85 6.29 -12.70
N THR A 299 -11.69 5.24 -11.91
CA THR A 299 -12.80 4.51 -11.28
C THR A 299 -13.63 5.41 -10.36
N LEU A 300 -12.99 6.20 -9.49
CA LEU A 300 -13.69 7.07 -8.55
C LEU A 300 -14.33 8.30 -9.21
N LEU A 301 -13.78 8.78 -10.32
CA LEU A 301 -14.35 9.84 -11.14
C LEU A 301 -15.37 9.32 -12.17
N GLU A 302 -15.59 8.00 -12.24
CA GLU A 302 -16.49 7.34 -13.21
C GLU A 302 -16.14 7.69 -14.67
N ILE A 303 -14.82 7.80 -14.95
CA ILE A 303 -14.32 8.11 -16.30
C ILE A 303 -14.02 6.80 -17.03
N HIS A 304 -14.66 6.62 -18.18
CA HIS A 304 -14.42 5.51 -19.10
C HIS A 304 -13.62 6.01 -20.30
N VAL A 305 -12.66 5.22 -20.75
CA VAL A 305 -11.84 5.50 -21.92
C VAL A 305 -12.05 4.34 -22.90
N ASP A 306 -12.61 4.63 -24.06
CA ASP A 306 -12.92 3.68 -25.12
C ASP A 306 -11.66 3.17 -25.86
#